data_40cb8a2581dfca755ad03cce24e5c8f2
#
_entry.id   40cb8a2581dfca755ad03cce24e5c8f2
#
_cell.length_a   1.000
_cell.length_b   1.000
_cell.length_c   1.000
_cell.angle_alpha   90.00
_cell.angle_beta   90.00
_cell.angle_gamma   90.00
#
_symmetry.space_group_name_H-M   'P 1'
#
loop_
_entity.id
_entity.type
_entity.pdbx_description
1 polymer ?
#
loop_
_entity_poly.entity_id
_entity_poly.type
_entity_poly.pdbx_seq_one_letter_code
_entity_poly.pdbx_strand_id
1 'polypeptide(L)'
;MLHNQEFKGPEASISQEIDEMKYRQKDESFDQKIKRIARALSDGIEHRYELESILGNMRFLPAGRVQAAIGSNRITTAYNCFVSGVIEDNMNSIMEKASEAAETMRRGGGIGYDFSRIRPRGDKIKSLDSQASGPVSFMGIFDAVCQTIASSGHRRGAQMGVLRVDHPDIEEFVMAKRNSDRLTGFNVSVGVTDKFMEALTNDLDSSFTLEFEGRPYKTICARELWDKIMDSTWDWAEPGVLFIDRIAEMNNLYYCEDIFATNPCGEQPLPPYGACLLGSFNLTKYIEEKMVNRESINTFNFPQFKEDIHHVVRAMDNVIDRTIYPLKQQADEAKDKRRMGLGVTGLANAGEIMGFPYASEEFMTWAEKVFACLRDTCYKASALVAKEKGPFPLYREDYLKSNFIRGLPASVKKLIREHGIRNSHLTSIAPTGTISLVADNVSGGIEPVFNHYYDRTIQTFDGPKTERVKDYAYEKGIEGRSANDINVKEHLAVLLLAQNYIDSACSKTCNVGDDVTYEDFKQVYVDAWKGGAKGCTTFRLSGKRFGVLQTVEKEKNNSDETETVKEEEQVEACFIDPQSGQKECA
;
A
#
# COMPACT_ATOMS: atom_id res chain seq x y z
N MET A 1 -33.90 3.50 -18.12
CA MET A 1 -33.13 3.96 -19.30
C MET A 1 -31.61 3.70 -19.21
N LEU A 2 -31.10 2.92 -18.24
CA LEU A 2 -29.66 2.61 -18.10
C LEU A 2 -29.17 1.38 -18.90
N HIS A 3 -30.05 0.71 -19.63
CA HIS A 3 -29.76 -0.60 -20.24
C HIS A 3 -28.83 -0.60 -21.47
N ASN A 4 -28.49 0.56 -22.04
CA ASN A 4 -27.68 0.67 -23.27
C ASN A 4 -26.53 1.68 -23.17
N GLN A 5 -26.06 2.02 -21.96
CA GLN A 5 -24.89 2.89 -21.86
C GLN A 5 -23.63 2.07 -22.20
N GLU A 6 -22.86 2.54 -23.15
CA GLU A 6 -21.52 2.05 -23.47
C GLU A 6 -20.49 2.92 -22.77
N PHE A 7 -19.57 2.29 -22.04
CA PHE A 7 -18.50 2.96 -21.31
C PHE A 7 -17.24 3.03 -22.18
N LYS A 8 -16.77 4.25 -22.45
CA LYS A 8 -15.62 4.49 -23.34
C LYS A 8 -14.28 4.16 -22.69
N GLY A 9 -14.19 4.24 -21.36
CA GLY A 9 -12.95 4.05 -20.62
C GLY A 9 -12.08 5.31 -20.53
N PRO A 10 -10.77 5.14 -20.23
CA PRO A 10 -9.83 6.25 -20.11
C PRO A 10 -9.64 7.00 -21.43
N GLU A 11 -9.28 8.28 -21.35
CA GLU A 11 -9.08 9.17 -22.49
C GLU A 11 -7.63 9.14 -23.00
N ALA A 12 -6.64 9.06 -22.10
CA ALA A 12 -5.23 9.05 -22.47
C ALA A 12 -4.82 7.72 -23.13
N SER A 13 -4.02 7.79 -24.19
CA SER A 13 -3.58 6.62 -24.97
C SER A 13 -2.82 5.59 -24.11
N ILE A 14 -1.91 6.05 -23.27
CA ILE A 14 -1.17 5.19 -22.35
C ILE A 14 -2.10 4.49 -21.34
N SER A 15 -3.13 5.18 -20.87
CA SER A 15 -4.12 4.62 -19.94
C SER A 15 -4.94 3.52 -20.59
N GLN A 16 -5.32 3.70 -21.86
CA GLN A 16 -6.01 2.68 -22.67
C GLN A 16 -5.13 1.46 -22.90
N GLU A 17 -3.87 1.67 -23.31
CA GLU A 17 -2.90 0.60 -23.57
C GLU A 17 -2.65 -0.26 -22.32
N ILE A 18 -2.43 0.38 -21.18
CA ILE A 18 -2.20 -0.33 -19.90
C ILE A 18 -3.46 -1.08 -19.46
N ASP A 19 -4.64 -0.47 -19.58
CA ASP A 19 -5.90 -1.14 -19.23
C ASP A 19 -6.11 -2.39 -20.10
N GLU A 20 -5.87 -2.28 -21.41
CA GLU A 20 -5.99 -3.40 -22.34
C GLU A 20 -5.00 -4.51 -22.03
N MET A 21 -3.73 -4.17 -21.89
CA MET A 21 -2.65 -5.12 -21.68
C MET A 21 -2.78 -5.86 -20.34
N LYS A 22 -3.09 -5.14 -19.25
CA LYS A 22 -3.05 -5.72 -17.90
C LYS A 22 -4.38 -6.29 -17.42
N TYR A 23 -5.51 -5.68 -17.77
CA TYR A 23 -6.79 -5.92 -17.10
C TYR A 23 -7.87 -6.52 -17.97
N ARG A 24 -7.78 -6.37 -19.30
CA ARG A 24 -8.74 -6.96 -20.23
C ARG A 24 -8.38 -8.41 -20.57
N GLN A 25 -9.39 -9.18 -20.96
CA GLN A 25 -9.18 -10.44 -21.64
C GLN A 25 -8.85 -10.18 -23.10
N LYS A 26 -8.38 -11.20 -23.81
CA LYS A 26 -8.14 -11.09 -25.25
C LYS A 26 -9.42 -10.65 -25.98
N ASP A 27 -9.31 -9.64 -26.82
CA ASP A 27 -10.40 -9.06 -27.63
C ASP A 27 -11.55 -8.45 -26.77
N GLU A 28 -11.34 -8.19 -25.48
CA GLU A 28 -12.33 -7.58 -24.58
C GLU A 28 -12.26 -6.05 -24.63
N SER A 29 -13.39 -5.38 -24.93
CA SER A 29 -13.48 -3.93 -24.82
C SER A 29 -13.53 -3.47 -23.34
N PHE A 30 -13.30 -2.17 -23.08
CA PHE A 30 -13.46 -1.60 -21.74
C PHE A 30 -14.87 -1.86 -21.19
N ASP A 31 -15.90 -1.58 -21.96
CA ASP A 31 -17.30 -1.81 -21.60
C ASP A 31 -17.58 -3.28 -21.22
N GLN A 32 -17.05 -4.21 -22.01
CA GLN A 32 -17.19 -5.65 -21.74
C GLN A 32 -16.48 -6.05 -20.44
N LYS A 33 -15.28 -5.50 -20.19
CA LYS A 33 -14.56 -5.70 -18.91
C LYS A 33 -15.40 -5.22 -17.73
N ILE A 34 -15.96 -4.01 -17.80
CA ILE A 34 -16.82 -3.46 -16.74
C ILE A 34 -18.02 -4.34 -16.47
N LYS A 35 -18.74 -4.74 -17.53
CA LYS A 35 -19.90 -5.63 -17.43
C LYS A 35 -19.56 -7.01 -16.89
N ARG A 36 -18.39 -7.56 -17.23
CA ARG A 36 -17.86 -8.81 -16.68
C ARG A 36 -17.67 -8.73 -15.19
N ILE A 37 -16.93 -7.71 -14.71
CA ILE A 37 -16.64 -7.52 -13.30
C ILE A 37 -17.92 -7.27 -12.50
N ALA A 38 -18.78 -6.34 -12.95
CA ALA A 38 -20.02 -6.01 -12.28
C ALA A 38 -20.96 -7.21 -12.16
N ARG A 39 -21.11 -8.00 -13.25
CA ARG A 39 -21.89 -9.25 -13.22
C ARG A 39 -21.33 -10.26 -12.22
N ALA A 40 -20.02 -10.41 -12.19
CA ALA A 40 -19.36 -11.36 -11.31
C ALA A 40 -19.39 -10.96 -9.83
N LEU A 41 -19.57 -9.67 -9.49
CA LEU A 41 -19.54 -9.16 -8.11
C LEU A 41 -20.90 -8.75 -7.55
N SER A 42 -21.94 -8.66 -8.37
CA SER A 42 -23.27 -8.22 -7.93
C SER A 42 -24.06 -9.33 -7.21
N ASP A 43 -24.95 -8.93 -6.29
CA ASP A 43 -25.92 -9.79 -5.61
C ASP A 43 -27.31 -9.77 -6.26
N GLY A 44 -27.48 -9.02 -7.35
CA GLY A 44 -28.75 -8.90 -8.07
C GLY A 44 -28.66 -7.87 -9.19
N ILE A 45 -29.76 -7.72 -9.92
CA ILE A 45 -29.77 -6.91 -11.15
C ILE A 45 -29.58 -5.41 -10.86
N GLU A 46 -30.20 -4.88 -9.81
CA GLU A 46 -30.06 -3.47 -9.40
C GLU A 46 -28.64 -3.17 -8.99
N HIS A 47 -28.07 -3.99 -8.07
CA HIS A 47 -26.68 -3.85 -7.65
C HIS A 47 -25.70 -3.95 -8.84
N ARG A 48 -26.01 -4.78 -9.84
CA ARG A 48 -25.19 -4.89 -11.05
C ARG A 48 -25.17 -3.57 -11.84
N TYR A 49 -26.32 -2.93 -12.04
CA TYR A 49 -26.37 -1.67 -12.78
C TYR A 49 -25.65 -0.54 -12.06
N GLU A 50 -25.76 -0.47 -10.73
CA GLU A 50 -25.01 0.49 -9.94
C GLU A 50 -23.50 0.24 -10.07
N LEU A 51 -23.04 -1.01 -9.98
CA LEU A 51 -21.64 -1.36 -10.19
C LEU A 51 -21.15 -1.05 -11.60
N GLU A 52 -21.95 -1.33 -12.64
CA GLU A 52 -21.62 -0.97 -14.03
C GLU A 52 -21.42 0.56 -14.14
N SER A 53 -22.29 1.36 -13.52
CA SER A 53 -22.16 2.81 -13.48
C SER A 53 -20.93 3.28 -12.70
N ILE A 54 -20.68 2.72 -11.51
CA ILE A 54 -19.55 3.09 -10.65
C ILE A 54 -18.21 2.78 -11.33
N LEU A 55 -18.06 1.56 -11.84
CA LEU A 55 -16.83 1.08 -12.47
C LEU A 55 -16.62 1.71 -13.85
N GLY A 56 -17.68 1.83 -14.66
CA GLY A 56 -17.63 2.36 -16.02
C GLY A 56 -17.29 3.86 -16.06
N ASN A 57 -17.71 4.63 -15.07
CA ASN A 57 -17.33 6.03 -14.90
C ASN A 57 -16.03 6.21 -14.10
N MET A 58 -15.34 5.12 -13.77
CA MET A 58 -14.09 5.12 -12.99
C MET A 58 -14.21 5.87 -11.66
N ARG A 59 -15.38 5.84 -11.00
CA ARG A 59 -15.59 6.41 -9.66
C ARG A 59 -14.96 5.52 -8.59
N PHE A 60 -14.92 4.20 -8.83
CA PHE A 60 -14.17 3.23 -8.03
C PHE A 60 -13.29 2.37 -8.93
N LEU A 61 -12.05 2.18 -8.53
CA LEU A 61 -11.04 1.39 -9.20
C LEU A 61 -10.68 0.19 -8.31
N PRO A 62 -11.21 -1.01 -8.58
CA PRO A 62 -10.72 -2.21 -7.93
C PRO A 62 -9.23 -2.38 -8.21
N ALA A 63 -8.49 -2.94 -7.27
CA ALA A 63 -7.07 -3.24 -7.49
C ALA A 63 -6.86 -4.07 -8.76
N GLY A 64 -5.71 -3.91 -9.39
CA GLY A 64 -5.45 -4.51 -10.71
C GLY A 64 -5.70 -6.01 -10.77
N ARG A 65 -5.42 -6.74 -9.69
CA ARG A 65 -5.69 -8.18 -9.61
C ARG A 65 -7.19 -8.50 -9.60
N VAL A 66 -8.00 -7.70 -8.93
CA VAL A 66 -9.46 -7.84 -8.97
C VAL A 66 -9.96 -7.67 -10.41
N GLN A 67 -9.49 -6.62 -11.10
CA GLN A 67 -9.89 -6.35 -12.48
C GLN A 67 -9.48 -7.48 -13.45
N ALA A 68 -8.28 -8.03 -13.29
CA ALA A 68 -7.75 -9.08 -14.14
C ALA A 68 -8.36 -10.47 -13.87
N ALA A 69 -8.67 -10.78 -12.60
CA ALA A 69 -9.06 -12.13 -12.18
C ALA A 69 -10.58 -12.36 -12.18
N ILE A 70 -11.35 -11.37 -11.67
CA ILE A 70 -12.77 -11.58 -11.39
C ILE A 70 -13.59 -11.73 -12.68
N GLY A 71 -14.34 -12.84 -12.75
CA GLY A 71 -15.15 -13.20 -13.92
C GLY A 71 -14.34 -13.57 -15.16
N SER A 72 -13.02 -13.66 -15.07
CA SER A 72 -12.13 -14.06 -16.17
C SER A 72 -11.87 -15.57 -16.17
N ASN A 73 -11.29 -16.09 -17.26
CA ASN A 73 -10.83 -17.47 -17.39
C ASN A 73 -9.40 -17.68 -16.84
N ARG A 74 -8.77 -16.65 -16.28
CA ARG A 74 -7.40 -16.73 -15.74
C ARG A 74 -7.39 -17.45 -14.40
N ILE A 75 -6.47 -18.38 -14.20
CA ILE A 75 -6.25 -19.08 -12.92
C ILE A 75 -5.29 -18.22 -12.07
N THR A 76 -5.75 -17.07 -11.62
CA THR A 76 -4.99 -16.12 -10.79
C THR A 76 -5.83 -15.65 -9.61
N THR A 77 -5.17 -15.21 -8.55
CA THR A 77 -5.88 -14.64 -7.39
C THR A 77 -6.31 -13.20 -7.66
N ALA A 78 -7.43 -12.78 -7.05
CA ALA A 78 -7.86 -11.37 -7.04
C ALA A 78 -7.15 -10.54 -5.95
N TYR A 79 -6.35 -11.18 -5.11
CA TYR A 79 -5.57 -10.51 -4.06
C TYR A 79 -4.20 -10.05 -4.60
N ASN A 80 -3.80 -8.84 -4.23
CA ASN A 80 -2.51 -8.29 -4.65
C ASN A 80 -1.35 -8.84 -3.82
N CYS A 81 -1.54 -8.94 -2.50
CA CYS A 81 -0.47 -9.24 -1.56
C CYS A 81 -0.96 -10.11 -0.42
N PHE A 82 0.00 -10.78 0.22
CA PHE A 82 -0.20 -11.68 1.36
C PHE A 82 0.90 -11.46 2.40
N VAL A 83 0.68 -11.96 3.60
CA VAL A 83 1.74 -12.21 4.58
C VAL A 83 1.92 -13.73 4.72
N SER A 84 3.17 -14.16 4.82
CA SER A 84 3.54 -15.57 5.00
C SER A 84 2.97 -16.13 6.30
N GLY A 85 2.83 -17.43 6.37
CA GLY A 85 2.74 -18.14 7.66
C GLY A 85 3.98 -17.89 8.52
N VAL A 86 3.89 -18.19 9.80
CA VAL A 86 5.01 -18.03 10.73
C VAL A 86 6.22 -18.86 10.26
N ILE A 87 7.39 -18.24 10.20
CA ILE A 87 8.66 -18.90 9.90
C ILE A 87 9.27 -19.32 11.24
N GLU A 88 9.12 -20.60 11.60
CA GLU A 88 9.71 -21.12 12.82
C GLU A 88 11.21 -21.41 12.64
N ASP A 89 11.97 -21.36 13.73
CA ASP A 89 13.42 -21.53 13.75
C ASP A 89 13.88 -22.98 13.49
N ASN A 90 13.48 -23.51 12.34
CA ASN A 90 13.91 -24.83 11.85
C ASN A 90 13.85 -24.92 10.32
N MET A 91 14.72 -25.74 9.73
CA MET A 91 14.85 -25.88 8.26
C MET A 91 13.56 -26.29 7.56
N ASN A 92 12.76 -27.17 8.17
CA ASN A 92 11.52 -27.63 7.55
C ASN A 92 10.53 -26.46 7.38
N SER A 93 10.33 -25.66 8.43
CA SER A 93 9.47 -24.48 8.37
C SER A 93 9.99 -23.44 7.37
N ILE A 94 11.28 -23.15 7.38
CA ILE A 94 11.89 -22.18 6.44
C ILE A 94 11.64 -22.62 4.99
N MET A 95 11.91 -23.89 4.65
CA MET A 95 11.73 -24.40 3.30
C MET A 95 10.27 -24.54 2.90
N GLU A 96 9.40 -24.90 3.84
CA GLU A 96 7.94 -24.92 3.62
C GLU A 96 7.44 -23.52 3.25
N LYS A 97 7.82 -22.48 4.01
CA LYS A 97 7.40 -21.11 3.72
C LYS A 97 7.99 -20.58 2.40
N ALA A 98 9.19 -20.97 2.03
CA ALA A 98 9.75 -20.67 0.71
C ALA A 98 8.96 -21.32 -0.43
N SER A 99 8.50 -22.57 -0.26
CA SER A 99 7.64 -23.27 -1.22
C SER A 99 6.24 -22.63 -1.32
N GLU A 100 5.62 -22.27 -0.21
CA GLU A 100 4.34 -21.56 -0.15
C GLU A 100 4.44 -20.17 -0.83
N ALA A 101 5.58 -19.49 -0.66
CA ALA A 101 5.89 -18.24 -1.31
C ALA A 101 5.96 -18.39 -2.84
N ALA A 102 6.64 -19.43 -3.34
CA ALA A 102 6.73 -19.72 -4.76
C ALA A 102 5.33 -19.89 -5.38
N GLU A 103 4.44 -20.64 -4.74
CA GLU A 103 3.07 -20.87 -5.22
C GLU A 103 2.24 -19.58 -5.19
N THR A 104 2.40 -18.76 -4.16
CA THR A 104 1.68 -17.49 -4.03
C THR A 104 2.16 -16.48 -5.10
N MET A 105 3.47 -16.34 -5.30
CA MET A 105 4.04 -15.45 -6.31
C MET A 105 3.68 -15.90 -7.73
N ARG A 106 3.69 -17.21 -8.01
CA ARG A 106 3.29 -17.76 -9.31
C ARG A 106 1.85 -17.40 -9.68
N ARG A 107 0.97 -17.25 -8.69
CA ARG A 107 -0.43 -16.80 -8.89
C ARG A 107 -0.58 -15.29 -8.84
N GLY A 108 0.52 -14.56 -8.73
CA GLY A 108 0.59 -13.12 -8.86
C GLY A 108 0.50 -12.33 -7.56
N GLY A 109 0.61 -12.98 -6.39
CA GLY A 109 0.63 -12.32 -5.08
C GLY A 109 2.04 -11.87 -4.68
N GLY A 110 2.17 -10.63 -4.14
CA GLY A 110 3.34 -10.23 -3.36
C GLY A 110 3.28 -10.80 -1.94
N ILE A 111 4.41 -10.93 -1.23
CA ILE A 111 4.45 -11.57 0.10
C ILE A 111 5.32 -10.78 1.07
N GLY A 112 4.79 -10.56 2.29
CA GLY A 112 5.56 -10.09 3.43
C GLY A 112 5.93 -11.21 4.40
N TYR A 113 7.07 -11.07 5.05
CA TYR A 113 7.60 -12.05 6.01
C TYR A 113 8.08 -11.36 7.27
N ASP A 114 7.91 -12.01 8.41
CA ASP A 114 8.62 -11.73 9.65
C ASP A 114 9.74 -12.77 9.86
N PHE A 115 10.97 -12.30 9.88
CA PHE A 115 12.16 -13.14 10.10
C PHE A 115 12.64 -13.13 11.56
N SER A 116 11.91 -12.47 12.46
CA SER A 116 12.33 -12.23 13.85
C SER A 116 12.35 -13.49 14.72
N ARG A 117 11.73 -14.59 14.26
CA ARG A 117 11.76 -15.87 14.98
C ARG A 117 12.93 -16.78 14.62
N ILE A 118 13.73 -16.42 13.63
CA ILE A 118 14.95 -17.16 13.28
C ILE A 118 16.06 -16.76 14.23
N ARG A 119 16.70 -17.75 14.86
CA ARG A 119 17.80 -17.52 15.83
C ARG A 119 18.95 -16.72 15.24
N PRO A 120 19.64 -15.92 16.05
CA PRO A 120 20.74 -15.09 15.60
C PRO A 120 21.90 -15.89 15.02
N ARG A 121 22.63 -15.25 14.12
CA ARG A 121 23.91 -15.75 13.60
C ARG A 121 24.88 -16.07 14.74
N GLY A 122 25.56 -17.21 14.63
CA GLY A 122 26.53 -17.66 15.61
C GLY A 122 25.94 -18.45 16.79
N ASP A 123 24.63 -18.48 16.96
CA ASP A 123 24.00 -19.33 17.96
C ASP A 123 24.29 -20.81 17.72
N LYS A 124 24.49 -21.57 18.80
CA LYS A 124 24.85 -22.97 18.72
C LYS A 124 23.67 -23.84 18.27
N ILE A 125 23.85 -24.60 17.18
CA ILE A 125 22.94 -25.65 16.74
C ILE A 125 23.37 -26.95 17.45
N LYS A 126 22.71 -27.24 18.56
CA LYS A 126 23.08 -28.38 19.43
C LYS A 126 23.12 -29.74 18.72
N SER A 127 22.21 -29.98 17.76
CA SER A 127 22.10 -31.25 17.03
C SER A 127 23.22 -31.45 16.01
N LEU A 128 23.91 -30.39 15.56
CA LEU A 128 24.92 -30.44 14.51
C LEU A 128 26.30 -30.00 15.00
N ASP A 129 26.40 -29.57 16.24
CA ASP A 129 27.61 -28.93 16.83
C ASP A 129 28.20 -27.84 15.93
N SER A 130 27.33 -27.05 15.32
CA SER A 130 27.65 -25.97 14.37
C SER A 130 26.99 -24.65 14.81
N GLN A 131 27.27 -23.57 14.08
CA GLN A 131 26.71 -22.24 14.32
C GLN A 131 25.58 -21.93 13.35
N ALA A 132 24.58 -21.18 13.82
CA ALA A 132 23.47 -20.68 13.02
C ALA A 132 23.90 -19.59 12.03
N SER A 133 23.24 -19.57 10.85
CA SER A 133 23.52 -18.62 9.78
C SER A 133 22.83 -17.25 9.96
N GLY A 134 21.78 -17.20 10.80
CA GLY A 134 20.98 -16.00 11.06
C GLY A 134 19.92 -15.68 10.00
N PRO A 135 18.96 -14.79 10.31
CA PRO A 135 17.81 -14.48 9.46
C PRO A 135 18.21 -13.93 8.08
N VAL A 136 19.19 -13.03 8.01
CA VAL A 136 19.62 -12.38 6.76
C VAL A 136 20.15 -13.39 5.73
N SER A 137 20.80 -14.46 6.19
CA SER A 137 21.27 -15.54 5.31
C SER A 137 20.09 -16.33 4.73
N PHE A 138 19.07 -16.60 5.53
CA PHE A 138 17.87 -17.32 5.07
C PHE A 138 17.01 -16.46 4.13
N MET A 139 16.97 -15.15 4.28
CA MET A 139 16.33 -14.25 3.31
C MET A 139 16.86 -14.48 1.89
N GLY A 140 18.13 -14.86 1.72
CA GLY A 140 18.71 -15.20 0.42
C GLY A 140 17.99 -16.35 -0.30
N ILE A 141 17.41 -17.33 0.43
CA ILE A 141 16.61 -18.41 -0.16
C ILE A 141 15.32 -17.83 -0.77
N PHE A 142 14.61 -17.00 -0.03
CA PHE A 142 13.37 -16.36 -0.50
C PHE A 142 13.63 -15.39 -1.64
N ASP A 143 14.76 -14.69 -1.64
CA ASP A 143 15.19 -13.81 -2.73
C ASP A 143 15.43 -14.60 -4.02
N ALA A 144 16.16 -15.72 -3.94
CA ALA A 144 16.41 -16.60 -5.08
C ALA A 144 15.10 -17.19 -5.64
N VAL A 145 14.17 -17.60 -4.78
CA VAL A 145 12.83 -18.05 -5.18
C VAL A 145 12.09 -16.95 -5.93
N CYS A 146 12.08 -15.72 -5.39
CA CYS A 146 11.42 -14.58 -6.00
C CYS A 146 11.96 -14.27 -7.40
N GLN A 147 13.28 -14.25 -7.54
CA GLN A 147 13.93 -13.97 -8.81
C GLN A 147 13.70 -15.06 -9.86
N THR A 148 13.53 -16.32 -9.42
CA THR A 148 13.29 -17.47 -10.30
C THR A 148 11.84 -17.56 -10.76
N ILE A 149 10.88 -17.20 -9.91
CA ILE A 149 9.45 -17.32 -10.19
C ILE A 149 8.92 -16.05 -10.84
N ALA A 150 8.67 -16.11 -12.15
CA ALA A 150 7.94 -15.05 -12.84
C ALA A 150 6.46 -15.07 -12.43
N SER A 151 5.94 -13.98 -11.87
CA SER A 151 4.54 -13.88 -11.54
C SER A 151 3.69 -13.65 -12.77
N SER A 152 2.81 -14.60 -13.10
CA SER A 152 1.76 -14.48 -14.16
C SER A 152 2.24 -13.93 -15.53
N GLY A 153 3.48 -14.19 -15.91
CA GLY A 153 4.00 -13.94 -17.27
C GLY A 153 4.69 -12.60 -17.51
N HIS A 154 4.57 -11.58 -16.66
CA HIS A 154 5.11 -10.25 -16.96
C HIS A 154 5.63 -9.46 -15.75
N ARG A 155 5.77 -10.10 -14.57
CA ARG A 155 6.15 -9.36 -13.37
C ARG A 155 7.00 -10.21 -12.44
N ARG A 156 8.10 -9.66 -11.93
CA ARG A 156 8.86 -10.23 -10.82
C ARG A 156 8.01 -10.19 -9.54
N GLY A 157 8.19 -11.19 -8.67
CA GLY A 157 7.55 -11.20 -7.35
C GLY A 157 8.02 -10.02 -6.52
N ALA A 158 7.14 -9.52 -5.65
CA ALA A 158 7.46 -8.46 -4.71
C ALA A 158 7.44 -9.03 -3.30
N GLN A 159 8.48 -8.74 -2.51
CA GLN A 159 8.61 -9.24 -1.15
C GLN A 159 8.85 -8.10 -0.15
N MET A 160 8.40 -8.30 1.09
CA MET A 160 8.75 -7.47 2.25
C MET A 160 9.41 -8.35 3.30
N GLY A 161 10.59 -7.97 3.75
CA GLY A 161 11.25 -8.58 4.90
C GLY A 161 11.16 -7.66 6.12
N VAL A 162 10.63 -8.16 7.23
CA VAL A 162 10.59 -7.44 8.50
C VAL A 162 11.50 -8.15 9.50
N LEU A 163 12.29 -7.37 10.22
CA LEU A 163 13.02 -7.81 11.41
C LEU A 163 12.75 -6.85 12.56
N ARG A 164 12.46 -7.39 13.75
CA ARG A 164 12.25 -6.57 14.95
C ARG A 164 13.54 -5.86 15.36
N VAL A 165 13.39 -4.64 15.85
CA VAL A 165 14.52 -3.78 16.27
C VAL A 165 15.33 -4.37 17.44
N ASP A 166 14.71 -5.22 18.24
CA ASP A 166 15.34 -5.91 19.38
C ASP A 166 16.06 -7.22 19.01
N HIS A 167 16.00 -7.66 17.74
CA HIS A 167 16.67 -8.86 17.29
C HIS A 167 18.21 -8.68 17.31
N PRO A 168 19.02 -9.66 17.78
CA PRO A 168 20.49 -9.54 17.85
C PRO A 168 21.17 -9.25 16.51
N ASP A 169 20.61 -9.69 15.38
CA ASP A 169 21.16 -9.47 14.03
C ASP A 169 20.61 -8.20 13.35
N ILE A 170 19.99 -7.29 14.09
CA ILE A 170 19.37 -6.08 13.52
C ILE A 170 20.36 -5.20 12.75
N GLU A 171 21.60 -5.09 13.25
CA GLU A 171 22.62 -4.30 12.56
C GLU A 171 22.99 -4.91 11.18
N GLU A 172 23.11 -6.25 11.10
CA GLU A 172 23.34 -6.94 9.81
C GLU A 172 22.16 -6.74 8.84
N PHE A 173 20.94 -6.81 9.35
CA PHE A 173 19.73 -6.60 8.55
C PHE A 173 19.65 -5.18 7.97
N VAL A 174 19.91 -4.15 8.78
CA VAL A 174 19.92 -2.74 8.34
C VAL A 174 20.93 -2.50 7.23
N MET A 175 22.08 -3.21 7.29
CA MET A 175 23.17 -3.06 6.31
C MET A 175 23.01 -3.96 5.07
N ALA A 176 22.06 -4.91 5.08
CA ALA A 176 22.00 -6.00 4.09
C ALA A 176 21.84 -5.53 2.64
N LYS A 177 21.21 -4.37 2.41
CA LYS A 177 20.95 -3.81 1.06
C LYS A 177 21.87 -2.65 0.67
N ARG A 178 22.86 -2.30 1.47
CA ARG A 178 23.86 -1.29 1.09
C ARG A 178 24.76 -1.74 -0.08
N ASN A 179 24.83 -3.04 -0.36
CA ASN A 179 25.43 -3.60 -1.57
C ASN A 179 24.29 -3.91 -2.54
N SER A 180 24.31 -3.31 -3.72
CA SER A 180 23.26 -3.35 -4.75
C SER A 180 22.84 -4.74 -5.21
N ASP A 181 23.66 -5.78 -4.96
CA ASP A 181 23.48 -7.12 -5.54
C ASP A 181 22.79 -8.11 -4.59
N ARG A 182 22.41 -7.69 -3.37
CA ARG A 182 21.77 -8.57 -2.39
C ARG A 182 20.34 -8.19 -2.12
N LEU A 183 19.46 -9.20 -1.97
CA LEU A 183 18.06 -9.06 -1.61
C LEU A 183 17.28 -8.10 -2.53
N THR A 184 17.59 -8.15 -3.83
CA THR A 184 16.99 -7.25 -4.83
C THR A 184 15.49 -7.46 -5.00
N GLY A 185 14.97 -8.66 -4.69
CA GLY A 185 13.55 -8.98 -4.66
C GLY A 185 12.82 -8.52 -3.39
N PHE A 186 13.54 -7.93 -2.41
CA PHE A 186 12.96 -7.49 -1.15
C PHE A 186 12.89 -5.96 -1.02
N ASN A 187 11.77 -5.47 -0.50
CA ASN A 187 11.76 -4.30 0.36
C ASN A 187 12.02 -4.76 1.80
N VAL A 188 12.75 -3.98 2.57
CA VAL A 188 13.07 -4.32 3.96
C VAL A 188 12.58 -3.22 4.90
N SER A 189 12.06 -3.63 6.07
CA SER A 189 11.58 -2.71 7.09
C SER A 189 11.96 -3.19 8.49
N VAL A 190 12.34 -2.25 9.35
CA VAL A 190 12.57 -2.53 10.77
C VAL A 190 11.24 -2.41 11.53
N GLY A 191 10.88 -3.46 12.26
CA GLY A 191 9.75 -3.45 13.19
C GLY A 191 10.16 -2.79 14.51
N VAL A 192 9.86 -1.51 14.65
CA VAL A 192 10.25 -0.70 15.81
C VAL A 192 9.18 -0.78 16.90
N THR A 193 9.63 -0.97 18.17
CA THR A 193 8.75 -1.01 19.35
C THR A 193 8.68 0.34 20.05
N ASP A 194 7.61 0.57 20.80
CA ASP A 194 7.47 1.76 21.67
C ASP A 194 8.61 1.81 22.70
N LYS A 195 8.99 0.67 23.27
CA LYS A 195 10.15 0.54 24.18
C LYS A 195 11.45 1.07 23.56
N PHE A 196 11.68 0.80 22.26
CA PHE A 196 12.84 1.34 21.55
C PHE A 196 12.74 2.86 21.35
N MET A 197 11.57 3.34 20.92
CA MET A 197 11.34 4.77 20.70
C MET A 197 11.42 5.58 22.01
N GLU A 198 10.95 5.02 23.12
CA GLU A 198 11.10 5.60 24.45
C GLU A 198 12.57 5.68 24.87
N ALA A 199 13.35 4.61 24.69
CA ALA A 199 14.79 4.62 24.95
C ALA A 199 15.54 5.61 24.04
N LEU A 200 15.14 5.72 22.77
CA LEU A 200 15.70 6.68 21.81
C LEU A 200 15.49 8.13 22.26
N THR A 201 14.30 8.45 22.74
CA THR A 201 13.88 9.81 23.11
C THR A 201 14.17 10.17 24.57
N ASN A 202 14.67 9.22 25.38
CA ASN A 202 15.06 9.47 26.76
C ASN A 202 16.44 10.15 26.83
N ASP A 203 16.49 11.34 27.39
CA ASP A 203 17.71 12.13 27.47
C ASP A 203 18.71 11.60 28.53
N LEU A 204 18.23 10.87 29.52
CA LEU A 204 19.05 10.38 30.66
C LEU A 204 19.69 9.03 30.38
N ASP A 205 18.95 8.11 29.75
CA ASP A 205 19.40 6.75 29.45
C ASP A 205 18.80 6.25 28.12
N SER A 206 19.64 6.01 27.14
CA SER A 206 19.28 5.44 25.86
C SER A 206 19.69 3.96 25.72
N SER A 207 19.90 3.26 26.83
CA SER A 207 20.25 1.83 26.81
C SER A 207 19.09 0.99 26.31
N PHE A 208 19.39 0.05 25.41
CA PHE A 208 18.42 -0.86 24.82
C PHE A 208 19.01 -2.26 24.70
N THR A 209 18.25 -3.28 25.08
CA THR A 209 18.72 -4.67 25.06
C THR A 209 18.22 -5.38 23.83
N LEU A 210 19.15 -5.92 23.04
CA LEU A 210 18.86 -6.88 21.98
C LEU A 210 18.61 -8.25 22.61
N GLU A 211 17.51 -8.89 22.23
CA GLU A 211 17.07 -10.16 22.81
C GLU A 211 16.46 -11.10 21.76
N PHE A 212 16.54 -12.39 22.05
CA PHE A 212 15.87 -13.43 21.25
C PHE A 212 15.22 -14.44 22.20
N GLU A 213 13.92 -14.68 22.02
CA GLU A 213 13.12 -15.56 22.91
C GLU A 213 13.27 -15.24 24.41
N GLY A 214 13.30 -13.94 24.74
CA GLY A 214 13.46 -13.48 26.13
C GLY A 214 14.88 -13.62 26.70
N ARG A 215 15.83 -14.11 25.91
CA ARG A 215 17.24 -14.18 26.29
C ARG A 215 17.98 -12.93 25.83
N PRO A 216 18.59 -12.16 26.75
CA PRO A 216 19.39 -11.01 26.38
C PRO A 216 20.72 -11.42 25.74
N TYR A 217 21.10 -10.73 24.66
CA TYR A 217 22.36 -10.93 23.94
C TYR A 217 23.34 -9.76 24.16
N LYS A 218 22.87 -8.55 23.98
CA LYS A 218 23.71 -7.35 24.03
C LYS A 218 22.88 -6.14 24.43
N THR A 219 23.40 -5.31 25.30
CA THR A 219 22.86 -3.96 25.55
C THR A 219 23.63 -2.95 24.70
N ILE A 220 22.91 -2.11 24.00
CA ILE A 220 23.42 -1.10 23.06
C ILE A 220 22.84 0.28 23.39
N CYS A 221 23.39 1.32 22.79
CA CYS A 221 22.78 2.64 22.78
C CYS A 221 21.71 2.70 21.68
N ALA A 222 20.45 2.99 22.02
CA ALA A 222 19.35 3.09 21.07
C ALA A 222 19.61 4.17 20.03
N ARG A 223 20.23 5.30 20.40
CA ARG A 223 20.58 6.38 19.47
C ARG A 223 21.60 5.93 18.42
N GLU A 224 22.61 5.14 18.81
CA GLU A 224 23.60 4.62 17.86
C GLU A 224 22.97 3.64 16.85
N LEU A 225 22.05 2.78 17.30
CA LEU A 225 21.32 1.90 16.40
C LEU A 225 20.39 2.69 15.48
N TRP A 226 19.71 3.70 16.04
CA TRP A 226 18.85 4.59 15.27
C TRP A 226 19.62 5.33 14.17
N ASP A 227 20.79 5.88 14.50
CA ASP A 227 21.65 6.55 13.52
C ASP A 227 22.06 5.59 12.40
N LYS A 228 22.37 4.32 12.70
CA LYS A 228 22.65 3.32 11.65
C LYS A 228 21.45 3.04 10.74
N ILE A 229 20.24 2.97 11.30
CA ILE A 229 19.01 2.81 10.54
C ILE A 229 18.81 4.04 9.64
N MET A 230 18.91 5.22 10.22
CA MET A 230 18.68 6.49 9.51
C MET A 230 19.74 6.75 8.44
N ASP A 231 21.02 6.45 8.68
CA ASP A 231 22.08 6.54 7.66
C ASP A 231 21.78 5.65 6.45
N SER A 232 21.31 4.43 6.69
CA SER A 232 20.94 3.53 5.62
C SER A 232 19.74 4.07 4.83
N THR A 233 18.72 4.54 5.54
CA THR A 233 17.51 5.09 4.92
C THR A 233 17.79 6.40 4.18
N TRP A 234 18.64 7.27 4.72
CA TRP A 234 19.06 8.51 4.08
C TRP A 234 19.77 8.30 2.75
N ASP A 235 20.67 7.31 2.68
CA ASP A 235 21.43 6.99 1.49
C ASP A 235 20.67 6.13 0.47
N TRP A 236 19.89 5.15 0.96
CA TRP A 236 19.32 4.08 0.13
C TRP A 236 17.79 3.99 0.16
N ALA A 237 17.10 4.89 0.88
CA ALA A 237 15.66 4.84 1.12
C ALA A 237 15.16 3.53 1.79
N GLU A 238 16.07 2.71 2.31
CA GLU A 238 15.81 1.45 3.04
C GLU A 238 16.80 1.28 4.20
N PRO A 239 16.37 0.66 5.32
CA PRO A 239 15.04 0.05 5.57
C PRO A 239 13.94 1.09 5.82
N GLY A 240 12.70 0.72 5.54
CA GLY A 240 11.53 1.44 6.06
C GLY A 240 11.36 1.20 7.56
N VAL A 241 10.48 1.97 8.20
CA VAL A 241 10.15 1.82 9.63
C VAL A 241 8.68 1.49 9.79
N LEU A 242 8.39 0.43 10.56
CA LEU A 242 7.06 0.02 10.96
C LEU A 242 6.95 0.14 12.49
N PHE A 243 5.95 0.84 12.99
CA PHE A 243 5.68 0.99 14.42
C PHE A 243 4.76 -0.15 14.87
N ILE A 244 5.36 -1.30 15.20
CA ILE A 244 4.62 -2.57 15.38
C ILE A 244 3.68 -2.54 16.58
N ASP A 245 4.03 -1.83 17.66
CA ASP A 245 3.16 -1.71 18.84
C ASP A 245 1.93 -0.83 18.50
N ARG A 246 2.11 0.22 17.69
CA ARG A 246 0.99 1.03 17.18
C ARG A 246 0.06 0.22 16.27
N ILE A 247 0.63 -0.64 15.42
CA ILE A 247 -0.15 -1.57 14.60
C ILE A 247 -0.98 -2.50 15.49
N ALA A 248 -0.37 -3.10 16.50
CA ALA A 248 -1.04 -4.01 17.44
C ALA A 248 -2.13 -3.29 18.26
N GLU A 249 -1.84 -2.09 18.79
CA GLU A 249 -2.77 -1.28 19.58
C GLU A 249 -4.05 -0.93 18.80
N MET A 250 -3.91 -0.65 17.50
CA MET A 250 -5.02 -0.22 16.63
C MET A 250 -5.65 -1.37 15.84
N ASN A 251 -5.26 -2.62 16.10
CA ASN A 251 -5.83 -3.78 15.44
C ASN A 251 -7.25 -4.07 15.94
N ASN A 252 -8.21 -4.18 15.02
CA ASN A 252 -9.59 -4.52 15.33
C ASN A 252 -9.76 -5.93 15.89
N LEU A 253 -8.84 -6.84 15.54
CA LEU A 253 -8.86 -8.25 15.94
C LEU A 253 -7.82 -8.60 17.02
N TYR A 254 -7.44 -7.60 17.84
CA TYR A 254 -6.49 -7.75 18.94
C TYR A 254 -6.75 -8.97 19.85
N TYR A 255 -7.98 -9.48 19.88
CA TYR A 255 -8.41 -10.60 20.71
C TYR A 255 -8.15 -11.99 20.08
N CYS A 256 -7.74 -12.08 18.84
CA CYS A 256 -7.58 -13.36 18.15
C CYS A 256 -6.43 -13.42 17.13
N GLU A 257 -5.65 -12.35 16.98
CA GLU A 257 -4.49 -12.35 16.09
C GLU A 257 -3.38 -11.43 16.57
N ASP A 258 -2.14 -11.75 16.16
CA ASP A 258 -0.97 -10.91 16.28
C ASP A 258 -0.46 -10.54 14.89
N ILE A 259 0.02 -9.31 14.73
CA ILE A 259 0.52 -8.77 13.45
C ILE A 259 1.99 -8.39 13.62
N PHE A 260 2.88 -9.01 12.80
CA PHE A 260 4.32 -8.79 12.85
C PHE A 260 4.92 -8.34 11.51
N ALA A 261 4.14 -8.41 10.43
CA ALA A 261 4.59 -8.04 9.10
C ALA A 261 3.50 -7.28 8.33
N THR A 262 3.90 -6.72 7.20
CA THR A 262 3.01 -6.06 6.26
C THR A 262 3.19 -6.64 4.86
N ASN A 263 2.29 -6.30 3.94
CA ASN A 263 2.52 -6.49 2.51
C ASN A 263 3.71 -5.62 2.02
N PRO A 264 4.21 -5.82 0.79
CA PRO A 264 5.38 -5.10 0.27
C PRO A 264 5.31 -3.57 0.29
N CYS A 265 4.12 -2.97 0.20
CA CYS A 265 3.93 -1.51 0.23
C CYS A 265 3.64 -0.94 1.61
N GLY A 266 3.43 -1.78 2.62
CA GLY A 266 3.25 -1.38 4.01
C GLY A 266 1.87 -0.88 4.40
N GLU A 267 0.90 -0.79 3.47
CA GLU A 267 -0.46 -0.32 3.76
C GLU A 267 -1.36 -1.38 4.40
N GLN A 268 -0.94 -2.65 4.39
CA GLN A 268 -1.69 -3.76 4.98
C GLN A 268 -0.85 -4.52 6.01
N PRO A 269 -0.86 -4.09 7.26
CA PRO A 269 -0.44 -4.95 8.37
C PRO A 269 -1.37 -6.15 8.47
N LEU A 270 -0.80 -7.35 8.38
CA LEU A 270 -1.57 -8.58 8.27
C LEU A 270 -1.01 -9.66 9.22
N PRO A 271 -1.90 -10.51 9.77
CA PRO A 271 -1.48 -11.69 10.52
C PRO A 271 -0.91 -12.76 9.57
N PRO A 272 -0.35 -13.84 10.10
CA PRO A 272 0.07 -14.98 9.29
C PRO A 272 -1.02 -15.48 8.34
N TYR A 273 -0.67 -15.68 7.06
CA TYR A 273 -1.55 -15.99 5.94
C TYR A 273 -2.57 -14.93 5.57
N GLY A 274 -2.50 -13.75 6.17
CA GLY A 274 -3.36 -12.62 5.85
C GLY A 274 -3.25 -12.20 4.39
N ALA A 275 -4.35 -11.74 3.84
CA ALA A 275 -4.49 -11.36 2.43
C ALA A 275 -5.04 -9.95 2.27
N CYS A 276 -4.54 -9.24 1.26
CA CYS A 276 -4.78 -7.84 0.98
C CYS A 276 -5.77 -7.69 -0.19
N LEU A 277 -7.03 -7.38 0.11
CA LEU A 277 -8.07 -7.08 -0.89
C LEU A 277 -8.29 -5.58 -0.98
N LEU A 278 -7.87 -4.97 -2.09
CA LEU A 278 -7.81 -3.51 -2.24
C LEU A 278 -8.70 -2.96 -3.36
N GLY A 279 -9.08 -1.70 -3.19
CA GLY A 279 -9.69 -0.86 -4.20
C GLY A 279 -9.73 0.59 -3.74
N SER A 280 -9.78 1.53 -4.68
CA SER A 280 -9.68 2.96 -4.38
C SER A 280 -10.76 3.76 -5.10
N PHE A 281 -11.38 4.68 -4.38
CA PHE A 281 -12.29 5.67 -4.95
C PHE A 281 -11.49 6.78 -5.64
N ASN A 282 -11.80 7.05 -6.88
CA ASN A 282 -11.20 8.15 -7.65
C ASN A 282 -11.92 9.45 -7.29
N LEU A 283 -11.32 10.23 -6.41
CA LEU A 283 -11.95 11.43 -5.86
C LEU A 283 -12.22 12.51 -6.91
N THR A 284 -11.49 12.52 -8.02
CA THR A 284 -11.72 13.48 -9.12
C THR A 284 -13.08 13.30 -9.80
N LYS A 285 -13.68 12.11 -9.69
CA LYS A 285 -14.99 11.79 -10.29
C LYS A 285 -16.18 12.18 -9.39
N TYR A 286 -15.92 12.74 -8.23
CA TYR A 286 -16.93 13.27 -7.30
C TYR A 286 -16.92 14.80 -7.23
N ILE A 287 -16.16 15.46 -8.10
CA ILE A 287 -16.20 16.93 -8.20
C ILE A 287 -17.34 17.33 -9.14
N GLU A 288 -18.16 18.24 -8.67
CA GLU A 288 -19.27 18.81 -9.44
C GLU A 288 -19.23 20.35 -9.40
N GLU A 289 -19.58 20.95 -10.50
CA GLU A 289 -19.70 22.41 -10.64
C GLU A 289 -21.07 22.85 -10.09
N LYS A 290 -21.05 23.82 -9.17
CA LYS A 290 -22.25 24.42 -8.58
C LYS A 290 -22.24 25.95 -8.72
N MET A 291 -23.39 26.50 -9.04
CA MET A 291 -23.60 27.96 -9.02
C MET A 291 -23.90 28.41 -7.58
N VAL A 292 -23.01 29.19 -7.00
CA VAL A 292 -23.18 29.83 -5.67
C VAL A 292 -22.99 31.32 -5.83
N ASN A 293 -23.97 32.13 -5.46
CA ASN A 293 -23.93 33.58 -5.58
C ASN A 293 -23.58 34.11 -6.98
N ARG A 294 -23.97 33.41 -8.05
CA ARG A 294 -23.67 33.67 -9.47
C ARG A 294 -22.21 33.39 -9.89
N GLU A 295 -21.44 32.76 -9.05
CA GLU A 295 -20.12 32.25 -9.36
C GLU A 295 -20.19 30.72 -9.50
N SER A 296 -19.44 30.18 -10.46
CA SER A 296 -19.28 28.73 -10.60
C SER A 296 -18.15 28.28 -9.68
N ILE A 297 -18.46 27.35 -8.78
CA ILE A 297 -17.48 26.75 -7.88
C ILE A 297 -17.50 25.22 -8.01
N ASN A 298 -16.33 24.61 -7.91
CA ASN A 298 -16.19 23.17 -7.82
C ASN A 298 -16.38 22.70 -6.38
N THR A 299 -17.25 21.70 -6.18
CA THR A 299 -17.56 21.13 -4.86
C THR A 299 -17.53 19.61 -4.90
N PHE A 300 -17.23 18.98 -3.75
CA PHE A 300 -17.22 17.52 -3.62
C PHE A 300 -18.62 16.97 -3.34
N ASN A 301 -19.08 16.00 -4.13
CA ASN A 301 -20.37 15.35 -4.00
C ASN A 301 -20.35 14.22 -2.95
N PHE A 302 -20.39 14.57 -1.67
CA PHE A 302 -20.45 13.60 -0.58
C PHE A 302 -21.67 12.65 -0.61
N PRO A 303 -22.88 13.07 -1.04
CA PRO A 303 -24.01 12.14 -1.19
C PRO A 303 -23.70 10.99 -2.14
N GLN A 304 -23.20 11.28 -3.36
CA GLN A 304 -22.85 10.25 -4.35
C GLN A 304 -21.71 9.36 -3.85
N PHE A 305 -20.70 9.95 -3.19
CA PHE A 305 -19.59 9.20 -2.60
C PHE A 305 -20.07 8.18 -1.56
N LYS A 306 -20.98 8.58 -0.68
CA LYS A 306 -21.60 7.66 0.33
C LYS A 306 -22.38 6.54 -0.32
N GLU A 307 -23.17 6.85 -1.34
CA GLU A 307 -23.97 5.86 -2.07
C GLU A 307 -23.08 4.81 -2.73
N ASP A 308 -22.07 5.25 -3.47
CA ASP A 308 -21.12 4.35 -4.13
C ASP A 308 -20.41 3.44 -3.12
N ILE A 309 -20.01 3.95 -1.94
CA ILE A 309 -19.37 3.15 -0.89
C ILE A 309 -20.26 1.98 -0.46
N HIS A 310 -21.56 2.15 -0.33
CA HIS A 310 -22.48 1.06 0.03
C HIS A 310 -22.46 -0.08 -0.98
N HIS A 311 -22.50 0.24 -2.27
CA HIS A 311 -22.46 -0.75 -3.36
C HIS A 311 -21.08 -1.42 -3.45
N VAL A 312 -20.01 -0.64 -3.29
CA VAL A 312 -18.62 -1.13 -3.36
C VAL A 312 -18.29 -2.07 -2.22
N VAL A 313 -18.65 -1.75 -0.97
CA VAL A 313 -18.40 -2.64 0.19
C VAL A 313 -19.04 -4.01 -0.04
N ARG A 314 -20.28 -4.05 -0.52
CA ARG A 314 -20.98 -5.29 -0.87
C ARG A 314 -20.26 -6.06 -1.99
N ALA A 315 -19.84 -5.38 -3.04
CA ALA A 315 -19.14 -5.99 -4.17
C ALA A 315 -17.78 -6.57 -3.76
N MET A 316 -17.02 -5.83 -2.95
CA MET A 316 -15.72 -6.26 -2.48
C MET A 316 -15.82 -7.40 -1.45
N ASP A 317 -16.87 -7.46 -0.62
CA ASP A 317 -17.17 -8.64 0.21
C ASP A 317 -17.36 -9.90 -0.65
N ASN A 318 -17.99 -9.77 -1.82
CA ASN A 318 -18.20 -10.88 -2.75
C ASN A 318 -16.90 -11.36 -3.43
N VAL A 319 -15.87 -10.52 -3.56
CA VAL A 319 -14.55 -10.96 -4.07
C VAL A 319 -13.97 -12.05 -3.17
N ILE A 320 -14.14 -11.94 -1.84
CA ILE A 320 -13.61 -12.90 -0.87
C ILE A 320 -14.10 -14.33 -1.14
N ASP A 321 -15.35 -14.46 -1.56
CA ASP A 321 -15.97 -15.75 -1.84
C ASP A 321 -15.72 -16.25 -3.27
N ARG A 322 -15.40 -15.35 -4.21
CA ARG A 322 -15.38 -15.62 -5.65
C ARG A 322 -13.98 -15.67 -6.27
N THR A 323 -12.95 -15.48 -5.45
CA THR A 323 -11.54 -15.54 -5.89
C THR A 323 -10.94 -16.93 -5.70
N ILE A 324 -9.82 -17.17 -6.38
CA ILE A 324 -8.96 -18.33 -6.17
C ILE A 324 -7.87 -17.95 -5.18
N TYR A 325 -7.66 -18.78 -4.17
CA TYR A 325 -6.57 -18.61 -3.21
C TYR A 325 -5.39 -19.53 -3.57
N PRO A 326 -4.14 -19.03 -3.51
CA PRO A 326 -2.95 -19.86 -3.70
C PRO A 326 -2.85 -21.00 -2.71
N LEU A 327 -3.14 -20.74 -1.43
CA LEU A 327 -3.04 -21.69 -0.32
C LEU A 327 -4.37 -21.81 0.43
N LYS A 328 -4.62 -22.99 1.00
CA LYS A 328 -5.82 -23.23 1.81
C LYS A 328 -5.84 -22.31 3.05
N GLN A 329 -4.70 -22.16 3.72
CA GLN A 329 -4.57 -21.33 4.91
C GLN A 329 -4.93 -19.85 4.63
N GLN A 330 -4.54 -19.32 3.47
CA GLN A 330 -4.93 -17.97 3.02
C GLN A 330 -6.44 -17.88 2.78
N ALA A 331 -7.05 -18.95 2.23
CA ALA A 331 -8.50 -18.98 2.03
C ALA A 331 -9.26 -19.00 3.35
N ASP A 332 -8.81 -19.81 4.30
CA ASP A 332 -9.42 -19.94 5.63
C ASP A 332 -9.32 -18.58 6.37
N GLU A 333 -8.12 -17.98 6.44
CA GLU A 333 -7.89 -16.67 7.07
C GLU A 333 -8.77 -15.58 6.45
N ALA A 334 -8.78 -15.47 5.12
CA ALA A 334 -9.56 -14.46 4.44
C ALA A 334 -11.07 -14.60 4.66
N LYS A 335 -11.60 -15.81 4.67
CA LYS A 335 -13.03 -16.10 4.90
C LYS A 335 -13.45 -15.92 6.35
N ASP A 336 -12.59 -16.29 7.29
CA ASP A 336 -12.88 -16.20 8.73
C ASP A 336 -12.93 -14.75 9.21
N LYS A 337 -12.17 -13.84 8.61
CA LYS A 337 -12.04 -12.45 9.03
C LYS A 337 -12.62 -11.44 8.04
N ARG A 338 -12.76 -11.81 6.78
CA ARG A 338 -13.35 -11.01 5.70
C ARG A 338 -12.77 -9.58 5.59
N ARG A 339 -11.46 -9.48 5.73
CA ARG A 339 -10.70 -8.23 5.67
C ARG A 339 -10.67 -7.65 4.27
N MET A 340 -10.84 -6.33 4.14
CA MET A 340 -10.60 -5.57 2.93
C MET A 340 -9.92 -4.23 3.25
N GLY A 341 -9.42 -3.54 2.23
CA GLY A 341 -8.81 -2.23 2.34
C GLY A 341 -9.31 -1.32 1.22
N LEU A 342 -10.32 -0.51 1.52
CA LEU A 342 -10.84 0.51 0.63
C LEU A 342 -10.15 1.84 0.92
N GLY A 343 -9.65 2.48 -0.11
CA GLY A 343 -8.93 3.75 -0.01
C GLY A 343 -9.39 4.75 -1.05
N VAL A 344 -8.52 5.70 -1.33
CA VAL A 344 -8.75 6.77 -2.29
C VAL A 344 -7.58 6.89 -3.26
N THR A 345 -7.82 7.50 -4.41
CA THR A 345 -6.81 7.95 -5.37
C THR A 345 -7.27 9.29 -5.96
N GLY A 346 -6.36 10.06 -6.53
CA GLY A 346 -6.67 11.38 -7.04
C GLY A 346 -6.95 12.44 -5.97
N LEU A 347 -6.45 12.24 -4.74
CA LEU A 347 -6.69 13.17 -3.63
C LEU A 347 -6.12 14.56 -3.94
N ALA A 348 -4.86 14.63 -4.40
CA ALA A 348 -4.23 15.90 -4.76
C ALA A 348 -4.96 16.58 -5.91
N ASN A 349 -5.20 15.86 -7.02
CA ASN A 349 -5.92 16.43 -8.17
C ASN A 349 -7.33 16.91 -7.82
N ALA A 350 -8.07 16.17 -6.98
CA ALA A 350 -9.39 16.61 -6.56
C ALA A 350 -9.34 17.91 -5.72
N GLY A 351 -8.35 18.04 -4.84
CA GLY A 351 -8.09 19.28 -4.11
C GLY A 351 -7.79 20.46 -5.05
N GLU A 352 -6.86 20.26 -5.99
CA GLU A 352 -6.46 21.27 -6.98
C GLU A 352 -7.62 21.73 -7.86
N ILE A 353 -8.46 20.80 -8.33
CA ILE A 353 -9.67 21.12 -9.11
C ILE A 353 -10.65 21.99 -8.31
N MET A 354 -10.70 21.83 -6.99
CA MET A 354 -11.51 22.68 -6.10
C MET A 354 -10.81 23.97 -5.66
N GLY A 355 -9.56 24.19 -6.08
CA GLY A 355 -8.76 25.34 -5.68
C GLY A 355 -8.13 25.23 -4.29
N PHE A 356 -7.96 24.02 -3.77
CA PHE A 356 -7.30 23.73 -2.49
C PHE A 356 -5.90 23.17 -2.76
N PRO A 357 -4.83 23.98 -2.62
CA PRO A 357 -3.46 23.50 -2.81
C PRO A 357 -3.15 22.34 -1.85
N TYR A 358 -2.43 21.32 -2.32
CA TYR A 358 -2.07 20.17 -1.49
C TYR A 358 -1.44 20.58 -0.16
N ALA A 359 -1.91 20.00 0.93
CA ALA A 359 -1.53 20.26 2.32
C ALA A 359 -1.85 21.69 2.85
N SER A 360 -2.57 22.53 2.11
CA SER A 360 -3.09 23.80 2.66
C SER A 360 -4.14 23.53 3.74
N GLU A 361 -4.50 24.54 4.52
CA GLU A 361 -5.52 24.43 5.58
C GLU A 361 -6.89 23.99 5.01
N GLU A 362 -7.27 24.56 3.85
CA GLU A 362 -8.51 24.20 3.15
C GLU A 362 -8.46 22.74 2.67
N PHE A 363 -7.32 22.34 2.09
CA PHE A 363 -7.11 20.95 1.67
C PHE A 363 -7.21 19.98 2.84
N MET A 364 -6.52 20.26 3.96
CA MET A 364 -6.55 19.39 5.15
C MET A 364 -7.96 19.28 5.75
N THR A 365 -8.67 20.40 5.82
CA THR A 365 -10.06 20.43 6.31
C THR A 365 -11.01 19.63 5.41
N TRP A 366 -10.84 19.70 4.08
CA TRP A 366 -11.64 18.91 3.14
C TRP A 366 -11.24 17.44 3.18
N ALA A 367 -9.95 17.11 3.15
CA ALA A 367 -9.44 15.75 3.18
C ALA A 367 -9.89 15.01 4.45
N GLU A 368 -9.92 15.69 5.61
CA GLU A 368 -10.46 15.13 6.84
C GLU A 368 -11.92 14.68 6.68
N LYS A 369 -12.75 15.52 6.05
CA LYS A 369 -14.15 15.17 5.78
C LYS A 369 -14.28 13.97 4.84
N VAL A 370 -13.39 13.86 3.84
CA VAL A 370 -13.35 12.72 2.92
C VAL A 370 -12.99 11.43 3.67
N PHE A 371 -11.92 11.44 4.48
CA PHE A 371 -11.50 10.26 5.23
C PHE A 371 -12.53 9.84 6.29
N ALA A 372 -13.10 10.80 7.02
CA ALA A 372 -14.18 10.53 7.96
C ALA A 372 -15.42 9.92 7.26
N CYS A 373 -15.79 10.47 6.11
CA CYS A 373 -16.88 9.96 5.29
C CYS A 373 -16.62 8.52 4.81
N LEU A 374 -15.41 8.24 4.30
CA LEU A 374 -14.99 6.91 3.86
C LEU A 374 -15.10 5.90 5.01
N ARG A 375 -14.43 6.18 6.14
CA ARG A 375 -14.44 5.31 7.32
C ARG A 375 -15.87 5.02 7.79
N ASP A 376 -16.62 6.07 8.09
CA ASP A 376 -17.93 5.93 8.75
C ASP A 376 -18.93 5.23 7.83
N THR A 377 -18.88 5.51 6.52
CA THR A 377 -19.76 4.89 5.53
C THR A 377 -19.39 3.45 5.24
N CYS A 378 -18.09 3.10 5.15
CA CYS A 378 -17.64 1.71 4.99
C CYS A 378 -18.10 0.85 6.17
N TYR A 379 -17.90 1.32 7.40
CA TYR A 379 -18.33 0.59 8.60
C TYR A 379 -19.86 0.45 8.70
N LYS A 380 -20.59 1.51 8.34
CA LYS A 380 -22.05 1.45 8.26
C LYS A 380 -22.51 0.44 7.21
N ALA A 381 -21.93 0.48 6.02
CA ALA A 381 -22.26 -0.43 4.92
C ALA A 381 -21.99 -1.89 5.30
N SER A 382 -20.82 -2.18 5.89
CA SER A 382 -20.46 -3.53 6.35
C SER A 382 -21.40 -4.06 7.45
N ALA A 383 -21.84 -3.21 8.38
CA ALA A 383 -22.83 -3.60 9.37
C ALA A 383 -24.20 -3.91 8.74
N LEU A 384 -24.61 -3.16 7.71
CA LEU A 384 -25.83 -3.44 6.95
C LEU A 384 -25.72 -4.73 6.13
N VAL A 385 -24.56 -5.03 5.53
CA VAL A 385 -24.30 -6.33 4.88
C VAL A 385 -24.34 -7.46 5.91
N ALA A 386 -23.82 -7.25 7.12
CA ALA A 386 -23.91 -8.24 8.20
C ALA A 386 -25.35 -8.55 8.61
N LYS A 387 -26.24 -7.56 8.61
CA LYS A 387 -27.67 -7.77 8.85
C LYS A 387 -28.28 -8.77 7.87
N GLU A 388 -27.81 -8.80 6.63
CA GLU A 388 -28.34 -9.67 5.57
C GLU A 388 -27.59 -11.02 5.48
N LYS A 389 -26.24 -10.99 5.55
CA LYS A 389 -25.37 -12.14 5.28
C LYS A 389 -24.73 -12.73 6.54
N GLY A 390 -24.99 -12.16 7.71
CA GLY A 390 -24.31 -12.48 8.97
C GLY A 390 -22.95 -11.79 9.12
N PRO A 391 -22.44 -11.67 10.34
CA PRO A 391 -21.12 -11.12 10.61
C PRO A 391 -20.00 -12.04 10.07
N PHE A 392 -18.74 -11.55 10.09
CA PHE A 392 -17.61 -12.42 9.80
C PHE A 392 -17.47 -13.54 10.86
N PRO A 393 -16.99 -14.74 10.52
CA PRO A 393 -17.02 -15.92 11.40
C PRO A 393 -16.36 -15.73 12.77
N LEU A 394 -15.25 -15.01 12.85
CA LEU A 394 -14.52 -14.74 14.10
C LEU A 394 -15.01 -13.49 14.85
N TYR A 395 -16.13 -12.90 14.45
CA TYR A 395 -16.71 -11.75 15.15
C TYR A 395 -17.08 -12.10 16.59
N ARG A 396 -16.69 -11.23 17.52
CA ARG A 396 -17.05 -11.28 18.95
C ARG A 396 -17.37 -9.88 19.44
N GLU A 397 -18.08 -9.75 20.56
CA GLU A 397 -18.38 -8.44 21.18
C GLU A 397 -17.10 -7.67 21.57
N ASP A 398 -15.99 -8.37 21.78
CA ASP A 398 -14.68 -7.77 22.02
C ASP A 398 -14.23 -6.84 20.88
N TYR A 399 -14.72 -7.05 19.65
CA TYR A 399 -14.50 -6.18 18.51
C TYR A 399 -14.84 -4.70 18.81
N LEU A 400 -15.93 -4.47 19.56
CA LEU A 400 -16.35 -3.12 19.97
C LEU A 400 -15.41 -2.44 20.98
N LYS A 401 -14.48 -3.18 21.57
CA LYS A 401 -13.51 -2.68 22.55
C LYS A 401 -12.20 -2.25 21.90
N SER A 402 -11.97 -2.56 20.61
CA SER A 402 -10.74 -2.14 19.91
C SER A 402 -10.63 -0.60 19.88
N ASN A 403 -9.41 -0.09 19.92
CA ASN A 403 -9.19 1.35 20.00
C ASN A 403 -9.72 2.08 18.75
N PHE A 404 -9.55 1.51 17.57
CA PHE A 404 -10.08 2.09 16.35
C PHE A 404 -11.63 2.13 16.35
N ILE A 405 -12.28 1.04 16.72
CA ILE A 405 -13.76 0.96 16.73
C ILE A 405 -14.39 1.90 17.77
N ARG A 406 -13.71 2.13 18.91
CA ARG A 406 -14.16 3.13 19.88
C ARG A 406 -14.27 4.53 19.28
N GLY A 407 -13.43 4.88 18.30
CA GLY A 407 -13.44 6.16 17.58
C GLY A 407 -14.58 6.33 16.57
N LEU A 408 -15.35 5.29 16.26
CA LEU A 408 -16.47 5.37 15.31
C LEU A 408 -17.66 6.15 15.90
N PRO A 409 -18.49 6.79 15.04
CA PRO A 409 -19.73 7.45 15.47
C PRO A 409 -20.65 6.52 16.25
N ALA A 410 -21.38 7.08 17.21
CA ALA A 410 -22.31 6.31 18.05
C ALA A 410 -23.37 5.55 17.23
N SER A 411 -23.85 6.14 16.13
CA SER A 411 -24.82 5.52 15.21
C SER A 411 -24.26 4.27 14.52
N VAL A 412 -22.98 4.30 14.10
CA VAL A 412 -22.30 3.15 13.48
C VAL A 412 -22.07 2.05 14.51
N LYS A 413 -21.56 2.40 15.71
CA LYS A 413 -21.40 1.44 16.82
C LYS A 413 -22.70 0.78 17.23
N LYS A 414 -23.82 1.51 17.17
CA LYS A 414 -25.17 0.95 17.43
C LYS A 414 -25.51 -0.14 16.41
N LEU A 415 -25.32 0.11 15.11
CA LEU A 415 -25.56 -0.89 14.07
C LEU A 415 -24.68 -2.14 14.24
N ILE A 416 -23.41 -1.96 14.61
CA ILE A 416 -22.50 -3.08 14.87
C ILE A 416 -22.98 -3.92 16.07
N ARG A 417 -23.49 -3.30 17.15
CA ARG A 417 -24.06 -4.05 18.29
C ARG A 417 -25.31 -4.83 17.90
N GLU A 418 -26.14 -4.27 17.04
CA GLU A 418 -27.42 -4.88 16.64
C GLU A 418 -27.24 -6.02 15.63
N HIS A 419 -26.27 -5.93 14.73
CA HIS A 419 -26.14 -6.82 13.57
C HIS A 419 -24.80 -7.52 13.46
N GLY A 420 -23.80 -7.17 14.28
CA GLY A 420 -22.41 -7.49 14.02
C GLY A 420 -21.85 -6.65 12.88
N ILE A 421 -20.71 -7.09 12.33
CA ILE A 421 -20.10 -6.47 11.16
C ILE A 421 -19.61 -7.56 10.19
N ARG A 422 -19.76 -7.35 8.88
CA ARG A 422 -19.43 -8.33 7.85
C ARG A 422 -17.93 -8.48 7.61
N ASN A 423 -17.17 -7.40 7.76
CA ASN A 423 -15.75 -7.31 7.43
C ASN A 423 -14.98 -6.76 8.64
N SER A 424 -13.90 -7.43 9.03
CA SER A 424 -13.13 -7.07 10.24
C SER A 424 -12.35 -5.77 10.09
N HIS A 425 -11.82 -5.50 8.89
CA HIS A 425 -11.14 -4.28 8.49
C HIS A 425 -11.69 -3.83 7.15
N LEU A 426 -11.74 -2.53 6.91
CA LEU A 426 -12.43 -1.96 5.77
C LEU A 426 -11.62 -0.93 4.98
N THR A 427 -10.63 -0.29 5.61
CA THR A 427 -9.96 0.87 5.02
C THR A 427 -8.44 0.71 4.96
N SER A 428 -7.85 1.17 3.86
CA SER A 428 -6.39 1.17 3.64
C SER A 428 -6.06 2.17 2.54
N ILE A 429 -4.94 2.86 2.64
CA ILE A 429 -4.44 3.70 1.55
C ILE A 429 -3.34 2.97 0.81
N ALA A 430 -3.69 2.44 -0.35
CA ALA A 430 -2.74 1.81 -1.27
C ALA A 430 -2.02 2.83 -2.15
N PRO A 431 -0.85 2.52 -2.73
CA PRO A 431 -0.12 3.42 -3.64
C PRO A 431 -0.89 3.74 -4.91
N THR A 432 -1.73 2.83 -5.40
CA THR A 432 -2.55 2.92 -6.63
C THR A 432 -1.78 3.15 -7.94
N GLY A 433 -0.46 2.95 -7.98
CA GLY A 433 0.43 3.34 -9.08
C GLY A 433 -0.08 2.99 -10.49
N THR A 434 -0.51 1.75 -10.73
CA THR A 434 -1.04 1.36 -12.06
C THR A 434 -2.50 1.76 -12.27
N ILE A 435 -3.37 1.63 -11.26
CA ILE A 435 -4.79 1.94 -11.44
C ILE A 435 -5.04 3.45 -11.55
N SER A 436 -4.22 4.30 -10.91
CA SER A 436 -4.29 5.75 -11.10
C SER A 436 -3.87 6.16 -12.52
N LEU A 437 -2.84 5.50 -13.07
CA LEU A 437 -2.41 5.71 -14.45
C LEU A 437 -3.51 5.29 -15.44
N VAL A 438 -4.20 4.18 -15.19
CA VAL A 438 -5.37 3.76 -16.01
C VAL A 438 -6.54 4.74 -15.88
N ALA A 439 -6.64 5.48 -14.79
CA ALA A 439 -7.65 6.52 -14.62
C ALA A 439 -7.15 7.91 -15.10
N ASP A 440 -6.49 7.94 -16.26
CA ASP A 440 -5.96 9.14 -16.90
C ASP A 440 -4.89 9.86 -16.05
N ASN A 441 -4.03 9.08 -15.40
CA ASN A 441 -2.90 9.54 -14.61
C ASN A 441 -3.28 10.52 -13.47
N VAL A 442 -4.33 10.15 -12.70
CA VAL A 442 -4.65 10.87 -11.46
C VAL A 442 -3.56 10.61 -10.40
N SER A 443 -3.41 11.52 -9.45
CA SER A 443 -2.46 11.37 -8.34
C SER A 443 -2.69 10.07 -7.57
N GLY A 444 -1.62 9.34 -7.26
CA GLY A 444 -1.71 8.03 -6.58
C GLY A 444 -2.04 8.16 -5.10
N GLY A 445 -3.03 7.37 -4.63
CA GLY A 445 -3.37 7.32 -3.21
C GLY A 445 -3.59 8.70 -2.59
N ILE A 446 -2.78 9.00 -1.59
CA ILE A 446 -2.72 10.31 -0.90
C ILE A 446 -1.43 11.09 -1.22
N GLU A 447 -0.72 10.68 -2.25
CA GLU A 447 0.48 11.40 -2.70
C GLU A 447 0.10 12.74 -3.36
N PRO A 448 1.00 13.75 -3.34
CA PRO A 448 0.84 14.92 -4.20
C PRO A 448 1.00 14.52 -5.67
N VAL A 449 0.71 15.43 -6.57
CA VAL A 449 1.08 15.30 -7.98
C VAL A 449 2.60 15.17 -8.07
N PHE A 450 3.09 14.15 -8.77
CA PHE A 450 4.54 13.95 -8.89
C PHE A 450 5.21 15.12 -9.61
N ASN A 451 4.79 15.35 -10.84
CA ASN A 451 5.16 16.47 -11.68
C ASN A 451 4.05 16.72 -12.70
N HIS A 452 3.95 17.91 -13.24
CA HIS A 452 2.93 18.25 -14.24
C HIS A 452 3.05 17.42 -15.51
N TYR A 453 4.25 17.04 -15.90
CA TYR A 453 4.57 16.08 -16.94
C TYR A 453 5.89 15.39 -16.63
N TYR A 454 6.04 14.14 -17.03
CA TYR A 454 7.24 13.35 -16.82
C TYR A 454 7.31 12.19 -17.82
N ASP A 455 8.51 11.65 -18.01
CA ASP A 455 8.71 10.48 -18.85
C ASP A 455 8.58 9.22 -18.00
N ARG A 456 7.68 8.32 -18.38
CA ARG A 456 7.40 7.06 -17.69
C ARG A 456 7.71 5.86 -18.56
N THR A 457 8.50 4.94 -18.02
CA THR A 457 8.80 3.67 -18.67
C THR A 457 7.79 2.62 -18.20
N ILE A 458 7.09 2.02 -19.15
CA ILE A 458 6.16 0.90 -18.93
C ILE A 458 6.71 -0.35 -19.60
N GLN A 459 6.51 -1.51 -18.96
CA GLN A 459 6.84 -2.80 -19.55
C GLN A 459 5.69 -3.26 -20.45
N THR A 460 5.98 -3.41 -21.74
CA THR A 460 5.04 -3.94 -22.74
C THR A 460 5.44 -5.34 -23.19
N PHE A 461 4.61 -5.99 -24.03
CA PHE A 461 4.97 -7.30 -24.62
C PHE A 461 6.22 -7.23 -25.50
N ASP A 462 6.49 -6.07 -26.09
CA ASP A 462 7.61 -5.85 -27.03
C ASP A 462 8.88 -5.28 -26.31
N GLY A 463 8.83 -5.16 -24.97
CA GLY A 463 9.91 -4.62 -24.16
C GLY A 463 9.53 -3.29 -23.47
N PRO A 464 10.49 -2.63 -22.81
CA PRO A 464 10.24 -1.36 -22.13
C PRO A 464 9.93 -0.25 -23.16
N LYS A 465 8.88 0.53 -22.89
CA LYS A 465 8.44 1.67 -23.68
C LYS A 465 8.38 2.90 -22.77
N THR A 466 9.07 3.97 -23.14
CA THR A 466 9.02 5.24 -22.40
C THR A 466 8.08 6.20 -23.11
N GLU A 467 7.11 6.71 -22.38
CA GLU A 467 6.16 7.71 -22.87
C GLU A 467 6.10 8.91 -21.94
N ARG A 468 5.92 10.09 -22.52
CA ARG A 468 5.65 11.31 -21.77
C ARG A 468 4.19 11.33 -21.36
N VAL A 469 3.95 11.38 -20.06
CA VAL A 469 2.62 11.47 -19.45
C VAL A 469 2.42 12.82 -18.79
N LYS A 470 1.18 13.30 -18.82
CA LYS A 470 0.76 14.53 -18.13
C LYS A 470 -0.11 14.17 -16.93
N ASP A 471 -0.03 14.99 -15.90
CA ASP A 471 -0.93 14.90 -14.77
C ASP A 471 -2.38 15.21 -15.17
N TYR A 472 -3.33 14.56 -14.51
CA TYR A 472 -4.77 14.67 -14.80
C TYR A 472 -5.32 16.09 -14.70
N ALA A 473 -4.95 16.84 -13.65
CA ALA A 473 -5.40 18.21 -13.46
C ALA A 473 -4.70 19.17 -14.43
N TYR A 474 -3.40 18.97 -14.65
CA TYR A 474 -2.62 19.76 -15.60
C TYR A 474 -3.12 19.62 -17.03
N GLU A 475 -3.54 18.42 -17.46
CA GLU A 475 -4.18 18.22 -18.79
C GLU A 475 -5.48 19.03 -18.93
N LYS A 476 -6.14 19.35 -17.82
CA LYS A 476 -7.33 20.21 -17.75
C LYS A 476 -7.02 21.70 -17.54
N GLY A 477 -5.74 22.08 -17.62
CA GLY A 477 -5.29 23.47 -17.46
C GLY A 477 -5.21 23.95 -16.00
N ILE A 478 -5.18 23.02 -15.04
CA ILE A 478 -5.05 23.33 -13.61
C ILE A 478 -3.63 23.01 -13.18
N GLU A 479 -2.87 24.04 -12.83
CA GLU A 479 -1.51 23.91 -12.32
C GLU A 479 -1.54 23.88 -10.79
N GLY A 480 -1.26 22.71 -10.21
CA GLY A 480 -1.20 22.47 -8.78
C GLY A 480 0.23 22.44 -8.24
N ARG A 481 0.38 22.03 -6.97
CA ARG A 481 1.68 21.81 -6.33
C ARG A 481 2.21 20.42 -6.69
N SER A 482 3.45 20.36 -7.18
CA SER A 482 4.15 19.10 -7.41
C SER A 482 4.80 18.57 -6.13
N ALA A 483 5.26 17.31 -6.15
CA ALA A 483 5.95 16.69 -5.02
C ALA A 483 7.22 17.47 -4.58
N ASN A 484 7.84 18.21 -5.50
CA ASN A 484 9.00 19.03 -5.21
C ASN A 484 8.65 20.36 -4.51
N ASP A 485 7.37 20.79 -4.57
CA ASP A 485 6.89 22.01 -3.91
C ASP A 485 6.39 21.73 -2.48
N ILE A 486 6.37 20.47 -2.06
CA ILE A 486 5.85 19.99 -0.78
C ILE A 486 7.01 19.70 0.17
N ASN A 487 7.03 20.34 1.32
CA ASN A 487 8.04 20.02 2.32
C ASN A 487 7.71 18.75 3.11
N VAL A 488 8.71 18.17 3.75
CA VAL A 488 8.57 16.88 4.44
C VAL A 488 7.54 16.89 5.58
N LYS A 489 7.33 18.04 6.25
CA LYS A 489 6.32 18.19 7.30
C LYS A 489 4.91 18.18 6.75
N GLU A 490 4.70 18.77 5.57
CA GLU A 490 3.42 18.73 4.86
C GLU A 490 3.09 17.29 4.41
N HIS A 491 4.09 16.55 3.89
CA HIS A 491 3.93 15.13 3.59
C HIS A 491 3.50 14.33 4.83
N LEU A 492 4.19 14.54 5.95
CA LEU A 492 3.88 13.87 7.21
C LEU A 492 2.49 14.25 7.73
N ALA A 493 2.09 15.52 7.64
CA ALA A 493 0.78 15.98 8.10
C ALA A 493 -0.37 15.25 7.37
N VAL A 494 -0.25 15.07 6.04
CA VAL A 494 -1.25 14.33 5.26
C VAL A 494 -1.27 12.84 5.64
N LEU A 495 -0.10 12.22 5.87
CA LEU A 495 -0.04 10.84 6.36
C LEU A 495 -0.75 10.67 7.71
N LEU A 496 -0.45 11.54 8.68
CA LEU A 496 -1.03 11.49 10.02
C LEU A 496 -2.55 11.73 9.99
N LEU A 497 -3.00 12.70 9.18
CA LEU A 497 -4.42 12.93 9.00
C LEU A 497 -5.12 11.68 8.45
N ALA A 498 -4.62 11.08 7.39
CA ALA A 498 -5.20 9.88 6.81
C ALA A 498 -5.22 8.72 7.81
N GLN A 499 -4.09 8.47 8.51
CA GLN A 499 -3.96 7.33 9.44
C GLN A 499 -4.98 7.37 10.59
N ASN A 500 -5.42 8.54 11.03
CA ASN A 500 -6.48 8.67 12.05
C ASN A 500 -7.83 8.06 11.63
N TYR A 501 -8.07 7.91 10.34
CA TYR A 501 -9.33 7.42 9.77
C TYR A 501 -9.20 6.04 9.09
N ILE A 502 -8.00 5.48 9.02
CA ILE A 502 -7.70 4.22 8.33
C ILE A 502 -7.38 3.12 9.34
N ASP A 503 -8.15 2.02 9.30
CA ASP A 503 -8.01 0.89 10.22
C ASP A 503 -6.79 0.02 9.92
N SER A 504 -6.43 -0.16 8.66
CA SER A 504 -5.17 -0.81 8.27
C SER A 504 -4.02 0.20 8.34
N ALA A 505 -3.30 0.47 7.25
CA ALA A 505 -2.26 1.49 7.23
C ALA A 505 -2.31 2.32 5.94
N CYS A 506 -1.43 3.30 5.86
CA CYS A 506 -1.32 4.19 4.72
C CYS A 506 0.05 4.03 4.06
N SER A 507 0.06 3.69 2.76
CA SER A 507 1.26 3.81 1.95
C SER A 507 1.43 5.26 1.55
N LYS A 508 2.46 5.90 2.07
CA LYS A 508 2.85 7.26 1.70
C LYS A 508 4.34 7.44 1.82
N THR A 509 4.92 8.07 0.82
CA THR A 509 6.31 8.50 0.85
C THR A 509 6.39 9.95 1.28
N CYS A 510 7.23 10.23 2.27
CA CYS A 510 7.61 11.58 2.63
C CYS A 510 8.87 11.96 1.83
N ASN A 511 8.71 12.74 0.78
CA ASN A 511 9.83 13.22 -0.02
C ASN A 511 10.68 14.18 0.80
N VAL A 512 12.00 14.00 0.73
CA VAL A 512 12.98 14.80 1.47
C VAL A 512 13.72 15.65 0.46
N GLY A 513 13.51 16.97 0.53
CA GLY A 513 14.22 17.93 -0.30
C GLY A 513 15.69 18.09 0.10
N ASP A 514 16.48 18.69 -0.76
CA ASP A 514 17.92 18.92 -0.51
C ASP A 514 18.17 19.98 0.58
N ASP A 515 17.17 20.75 0.95
CA ASP A 515 17.17 21.74 2.04
C ASP A 515 16.96 21.13 3.44
N VAL A 516 16.57 19.86 3.51
CA VAL A 516 16.32 19.17 4.78
C VAL A 516 17.63 18.68 5.38
N THR A 517 17.90 19.07 6.63
CA THR A 517 19.08 18.58 7.35
C THR A 517 18.90 17.12 7.76
N TYR A 518 20.02 16.43 8.01
CA TYR A 518 19.98 15.04 8.49
C TYR A 518 19.25 14.90 9.84
N GLU A 519 19.39 15.89 10.74
CA GLU A 519 18.68 15.89 12.02
C GLU A 519 17.16 16.10 11.83
N ASP A 520 16.74 17.00 10.93
CA ASP A 520 15.33 17.16 10.60
C ASP A 520 14.74 15.90 9.98
N PHE A 521 15.51 15.22 9.14
CA PHE A 521 15.13 13.93 8.55
C PHE A 521 14.87 12.87 9.63
N LYS A 522 15.77 12.72 10.60
CA LYS A 522 15.56 11.79 11.74
C LYS A 522 14.32 12.16 12.56
N GLN A 523 14.08 13.45 12.72
CA GLN A 523 12.93 13.97 13.48
C GLN A 523 11.59 13.60 12.81
N VAL A 524 11.52 13.50 11.47
CA VAL A 524 10.30 13.06 10.76
C VAL A 524 9.77 11.72 11.29
N TYR A 525 10.67 10.77 11.54
CA TYR A 525 10.27 9.44 12.05
C TYR A 525 9.80 9.48 13.51
N VAL A 526 10.44 10.31 14.32
CA VAL A 526 10.02 10.54 15.73
C VAL A 526 8.64 11.21 15.74
N ASP A 527 8.42 12.18 14.88
CA ASP A 527 7.14 12.89 14.77
C ASP A 527 6.05 11.96 14.20
N ALA A 528 6.39 11.09 13.24
CA ALA A 528 5.49 10.05 12.74
C ALA A 528 5.01 9.10 13.86
N TRP A 529 5.95 8.61 14.68
CA TRP A 529 5.62 7.78 15.84
C TRP A 529 4.72 8.50 16.84
N LYS A 530 5.10 9.72 17.25
CA LYS A 530 4.32 10.54 18.19
C LYS A 530 2.94 10.88 17.65
N GLY A 531 2.83 11.09 16.34
CA GLY A 531 1.58 11.39 15.64
C GLY A 531 0.67 10.18 15.39
N GLY A 532 1.12 8.96 15.74
CA GLY A 532 0.31 7.74 15.64
C GLY A 532 0.35 7.05 14.28
N ALA A 533 1.34 7.35 13.42
CA ALA A 533 1.55 6.60 12.19
C ALA A 533 1.87 5.13 12.50
N LYS A 534 1.46 4.22 11.62
CA LYS A 534 1.79 2.78 11.71
C LYS A 534 3.09 2.43 10.99
N GLY A 535 3.58 3.33 10.18
CA GLY A 535 4.86 3.24 9.49
C GLY A 535 5.19 4.56 8.80
N CYS A 536 6.45 4.70 8.42
CA CYS A 536 6.92 5.86 7.67
C CYS A 536 7.98 5.41 6.66
N THR A 537 7.89 5.96 5.47
CA THR A 537 8.89 5.78 4.40
C THR A 537 9.27 7.15 3.89
N THR A 538 10.56 7.39 3.73
CA THR A 538 11.08 8.61 3.13
C THR A 538 11.81 8.30 1.85
N PHE A 539 11.87 9.26 0.96
CA PHE A 539 12.66 9.17 -0.25
C PHE A 539 13.39 10.49 -0.51
N ARG A 540 14.69 10.41 -0.82
CA ARG A 540 15.54 11.55 -1.12
C ARG A 540 16.12 11.42 -2.53
N LEU A 541 15.86 12.41 -3.40
CA LEU A 541 16.33 12.40 -4.80
C LEU A 541 17.86 12.37 -4.92
N SER A 542 18.56 13.06 -4.03
CA SER A 542 20.03 13.10 -3.97
C SER A 542 20.67 11.91 -3.23
N GLY A 543 19.88 10.87 -2.87
CA GLY A 543 20.37 9.62 -2.29
C GLY A 543 21.18 8.78 -3.29
N LYS A 544 21.77 7.70 -2.79
CA LYS A 544 22.57 6.75 -3.62
C LYS A 544 21.72 5.79 -4.43
N ARG A 545 20.42 5.71 -4.17
CA ARG A 545 19.48 4.86 -4.92
C ARG A 545 19.02 5.61 -6.16
N PHE A 546 19.36 5.12 -7.33
CA PHE A 546 18.96 5.70 -8.62
C PHE A 546 17.52 5.35 -8.96
N GLY A 547 16.84 6.28 -9.64
CA GLY A 547 15.43 6.23 -9.94
C GLY A 547 15.07 5.80 -11.36
N VAL A 548 13.83 5.32 -11.50
CA VAL A 548 13.22 4.86 -12.77
C VAL A 548 12.54 6.00 -13.56
N LEU A 549 12.24 7.13 -12.93
CA LEU A 549 11.64 8.29 -13.59
C LEU A 549 12.69 9.41 -13.75
N GLN A 550 12.71 10.08 -14.89
CA GLN A 550 13.60 11.21 -15.14
C GLN A 550 12.78 12.49 -15.28
N THR A 551 13.10 13.48 -14.45
CA THR A 551 12.57 14.85 -14.62
C THR A 551 13.12 15.43 -15.91
N VAL A 552 12.25 15.93 -16.76
CA VAL A 552 12.67 16.71 -17.94
C VAL A 552 12.94 18.15 -17.46
N GLU A 553 14.20 18.56 -17.45
CA GLU A 553 14.54 19.97 -17.23
C GLU A 553 13.90 20.83 -18.33
N LYS A 554 13.43 22.02 -17.97
CA LYS A 554 12.97 23.02 -18.95
C LYS A 554 14.08 23.24 -19.98
N GLU A 555 13.85 22.88 -21.23
CA GLU A 555 14.78 23.11 -22.33
C GLU A 555 15.20 24.60 -22.35
N LYS A 556 16.42 24.87 -21.92
CA LYS A 556 17.14 26.03 -22.41
C LYS A 556 17.63 25.65 -23.80
N ASN A 557 17.07 26.28 -24.82
CA ASN A 557 17.55 26.19 -26.19
C ASN A 557 19.07 26.39 -26.23
N ASN A 558 19.80 25.31 -26.43
CA ASN A 558 21.11 25.37 -27.09
C ASN A 558 21.41 24.01 -27.74
N SER A 559 21.70 24.07 -29.01
CA SER A 559 22.05 23.02 -29.92
C SER A 559 23.34 22.30 -29.55
N ASP A 560 23.39 21.01 -29.94
CA ASP A 560 24.53 20.10 -30.09
C ASP A 560 25.16 19.57 -28.81
N GLU A 561 24.87 18.28 -28.54
CA GLU A 561 25.85 17.22 -28.45
C GLU A 561 25.16 15.90 -28.06
N THR A 562 25.35 14.87 -28.90
CA THR A 562 24.90 13.49 -28.70
C THR A 562 25.84 12.78 -27.73
N GLU A 563 25.37 12.46 -26.52
CA GLU A 563 26.00 11.46 -25.66
C GLU A 563 25.22 10.16 -25.65
N THR A 564 25.90 9.10 -26.02
CA THR A 564 25.43 7.72 -25.98
C THR A 564 25.39 7.22 -24.53
N VAL A 565 24.20 6.91 -24.04
CA VAL A 565 23.99 6.25 -22.74
C VAL A 565 24.18 4.74 -22.92
N LYS A 566 25.01 4.15 -22.08
CA LYS A 566 25.16 2.69 -21.98
C LYS A 566 23.98 2.09 -21.26
N GLU A 567 23.35 1.10 -21.90
CA GLU A 567 22.31 0.27 -21.30
C GLU A 567 22.91 -0.61 -20.18
N GLU A 568 22.45 -0.41 -18.94
CA GLU A 568 22.61 -1.37 -17.84
C GLU A 568 21.27 -2.06 -17.56
N GLU A 569 21.30 -3.38 -17.43
CA GLU A 569 20.14 -4.23 -17.15
C GLU A 569 19.47 -3.84 -15.82
N GLN A 570 18.19 -3.46 -15.87
CA GLN A 570 17.39 -3.04 -14.71
C GLN A 570 16.65 -4.23 -14.08
N VAL A 571 16.78 -4.36 -12.76
CA VAL A 571 16.13 -5.37 -11.92
C VAL A 571 14.90 -4.74 -11.26
N GLU A 572 13.69 -5.16 -11.67
CA GLU A 572 12.42 -4.67 -11.09
C GLU A 572 11.90 -5.58 -9.97
N ALA A 573 11.90 -5.04 -8.75
CA ALA A 573 11.11 -5.53 -7.62
C ALA A 573 10.09 -4.44 -7.23
N CYS A 574 9.16 -4.70 -6.27
CA CYS A 574 8.42 -3.57 -5.67
C CYS A 574 9.43 -2.48 -5.30
N PHE A 575 9.41 -1.39 -6.02
CA PHE A 575 10.35 -0.29 -5.78
C PHE A 575 9.57 0.97 -5.42
N ILE A 576 10.20 1.79 -4.64
CA ILE A 576 9.77 3.18 -4.53
C ILE A 576 10.22 3.81 -5.85
N ASP A 577 9.26 4.27 -6.65
CA ASP A 577 9.58 5.10 -7.80
C ASP A 577 10.39 6.30 -7.31
N PRO A 578 11.64 6.45 -7.71
CA PRO A 578 12.52 7.41 -7.08
C PRO A 578 12.22 8.86 -7.41
N GLN A 579 11.40 9.11 -8.41
CA GLN A 579 11.03 10.47 -8.79
C GLN A 579 9.67 10.85 -8.22
N SER A 580 8.71 9.92 -8.17
CA SER A 580 7.41 10.19 -7.52
C SER A 580 7.43 9.87 -6.04
N GLY A 581 8.44 9.15 -5.55
CA GLY A 581 8.43 8.61 -4.21
C GLY A 581 7.30 7.58 -3.97
N GLN A 582 6.57 7.19 -5.02
CA GLN A 582 5.48 6.24 -4.91
C GLN A 582 6.02 4.81 -4.89
N LYS A 583 5.49 4.00 -3.98
CA LYS A 583 5.72 2.56 -4.00
C LYS A 583 4.92 1.94 -5.13
N GLU A 584 5.58 1.45 -6.15
CA GLU A 584 4.95 0.62 -7.16
C GLU A 584 5.17 -0.85 -6.82
N CYS A 585 4.14 -1.44 -6.29
CA CYS A 585 3.95 -2.88 -6.34
C CYS A 585 2.97 -3.12 -7.49
N ALA A 586 3.49 -3.45 -8.64
CA ALA A 586 2.69 -3.62 -9.84
C ALA A 586 1.70 -4.77 -9.79
#